data_f88310a6757b655511fdde873ef9040c
#
_entry.id   f88310a6757b655511fdde873ef9040c
#
_cell.length_a   1.000
_cell.length_b   1.000
_cell.length_c   1.000
_cell.angle_alpha   90.00
_cell.angle_beta   90.00
_cell.angle_gamma   90.00
#
_symmetry.space_group_name_H-M   'P 1'
#
loop_
_entity.id
_entity.type
_entity.pdbx_description
1 polymer ?
#
loop_
_entity_poly.entity_id
_entity_poly.type
_entity_poly.pdbx_seq_one_letter_code
_entity_poly.pdbx_strand_id
1 'polypeptide(L)'
;MTSVADFIKLPKKDFHSSLDLGMRYPSFVTWAGFYVPDFPEDGSPVKIEMRSQVHEYTSMRIATEDDIKKLLFLSISENLADNIIQTNAAIDSKLFQNCEKNCEFFQLLKTKIQKYSSRTKSDAFFALDADSADFKENTLQFAKSFLSNENSKELFKGIYFYGKNILSLTENSAELKELIQTAKKNGLKIRVNLSSCGSANDFFRVLDFFEPQVLINAESAANSGEILALLKKNSIQTVITPETQFKDKKMDFSEKAKRMRSFLEAGIETFLGTQSILLFNKSISQLASELCNTGLFTKEEMLSILKNC
;
A
#
# COMPACT_ATOMS: atom_id res chain seq x y z
N MET A 1 -25.56 14.89 -2.03
CA MET A 1 -24.78 13.68 -1.73
C MET A 1 -24.10 13.22 -3.00
N THR A 2 -22.81 12.98 -2.95
CA THR A 2 -22.02 12.45 -4.08
C THR A 2 -22.10 10.93 -4.03
N SER A 3 -22.38 10.29 -5.17
CA SER A 3 -22.52 8.83 -5.25
C SER A 3 -21.26 8.18 -5.81
N VAL A 4 -21.08 6.89 -5.57
CA VAL A 4 -19.98 6.09 -6.16
C VAL A 4 -20.07 6.13 -7.71
N ALA A 5 -21.29 6.16 -8.28
CA ALA A 5 -21.51 6.25 -9.71
C ALA A 5 -20.91 7.52 -10.36
N ASP A 6 -20.71 8.58 -9.57
CA ASP A 6 -20.07 9.80 -10.04
C ASP A 6 -18.59 9.62 -10.36
N PHE A 7 -17.95 8.63 -9.75
CA PHE A 7 -16.50 8.37 -9.87
C PHE A 7 -16.16 7.10 -10.64
N ILE A 8 -17.02 6.07 -10.61
CA ILE A 8 -16.68 4.73 -11.15
C ILE A 8 -16.32 4.75 -12.65
N LYS A 9 -16.94 5.64 -13.43
CA LYS A 9 -16.69 5.75 -14.88
C LYS A 9 -15.44 6.57 -15.23
N LEU A 10 -14.84 7.25 -14.26
CA LEU A 10 -13.71 8.13 -14.50
C LEU A 10 -12.41 7.35 -14.47
N PRO A 11 -11.51 7.56 -15.44
CA PRO A 11 -10.16 7.02 -15.36
C PRO A 11 -9.44 7.64 -14.17
N LYS A 12 -8.84 6.81 -13.31
CA LYS A 12 -8.17 7.25 -12.09
C LYS A 12 -7.04 6.31 -11.72
N LYS A 13 -6.26 6.69 -10.72
CA LYS A 13 -5.14 5.90 -10.22
C LYS A 13 -5.39 5.42 -8.81
N ASP A 14 -4.91 4.22 -8.51
CA ASP A 14 -4.76 3.71 -7.15
C ASP A 14 -3.30 3.87 -6.73
N PHE A 15 -3.03 4.80 -5.83
CA PHE A 15 -1.65 5.12 -5.42
C PHE A 15 -1.05 4.13 -4.45
N HIS A 16 -1.86 3.24 -3.90
CA HIS A 16 -1.38 2.17 -3.04
C HIS A 16 -2.40 1.05 -2.89
N SER A 17 -2.11 -0.10 -3.46
CA SER A 17 -2.87 -1.33 -3.21
C SER A 17 -1.91 -2.49 -2.93
N SER A 18 -2.37 -3.50 -2.20
CA SER A 18 -1.68 -4.79 -2.08
C SER A 18 -2.20 -5.71 -3.18
N LEU A 19 -1.29 -6.24 -4.00
CA LEU A 19 -1.68 -7.02 -5.18
C LEU A 19 -2.44 -8.30 -4.79
N ASP A 20 -1.96 -9.02 -3.81
CA ASP A 20 -2.55 -10.27 -3.30
C ASP A 20 -3.81 -10.05 -2.46
N LEU A 21 -4.02 -8.84 -1.94
CA LEU A 21 -5.20 -8.43 -1.18
C LEU A 21 -6.13 -7.50 -1.99
N GLY A 22 -5.93 -7.40 -3.29
CA GLY A 22 -6.62 -6.47 -4.18
C GLY A 22 -7.99 -6.97 -4.69
N MET A 23 -8.55 -8.05 -4.13
CA MET A 23 -9.82 -8.63 -4.53
C MET A 23 -10.85 -8.60 -3.40
N ARG A 24 -12.14 -8.77 -3.73
CA ARG A 24 -13.22 -8.88 -2.75
C ARG A 24 -13.18 -10.21 -2.00
N TYR A 25 -13.66 -10.20 -0.75
CA TYR A 25 -13.70 -11.39 0.12
C TYR A 25 -14.35 -12.62 -0.54
N PRO A 26 -15.52 -12.56 -1.20
CA PRO A 26 -16.11 -13.72 -1.85
C PRO A 26 -15.21 -14.32 -2.95
N SER A 27 -14.53 -13.47 -3.71
CA SER A 27 -13.58 -13.90 -4.74
C SER A 27 -12.36 -14.58 -4.12
N PHE A 28 -11.86 -14.04 -3.00
CA PHE A 28 -10.74 -14.61 -2.27
C PHE A 28 -11.06 -15.99 -1.70
N VAL A 29 -12.19 -16.14 -1.01
CA VAL A 29 -12.62 -17.42 -0.45
C VAL A 29 -12.81 -18.49 -1.54
N THR A 30 -13.40 -18.10 -2.67
CA THR A 30 -13.57 -18.99 -3.81
C THR A 30 -12.22 -19.42 -4.40
N TRP A 31 -11.26 -18.51 -4.51
CA TRP A 31 -9.93 -18.80 -5.00
C TRP A 31 -9.12 -19.64 -4.00
N ALA A 32 -9.20 -19.31 -2.71
CA ALA A 32 -8.48 -20.02 -1.65
C ALA A 32 -8.87 -21.50 -1.59
N GLY A 33 -10.15 -21.83 -1.75
CA GLY A 33 -10.66 -23.19 -1.74
C GLY A 33 -10.64 -23.85 -0.34
N PHE A 34 -10.43 -23.08 0.72
CA PHE A 34 -10.50 -23.49 2.12
C PHE A 34 -11.19 -22.42 2.95
N TYR A 35 -11.53 -22.77 4.19
CA TYR A 35 -12.19 -21.82 5.09
C TYR A 35 -11.26 -20.66 5.44
N VAL A 36 -11.73 -19.46 5.20
CA VAL A 36 -11.12 -18.22 5.63
C VAL A 36 -12.12 -17.50 6.53
N PRO A 37 -11.75 -17.10 7.75
CA PRO A 37 -12.66 -16.39 8.65
C PRO A 37 -13.18 -15.09 8.01
N ASP A 38 -14.43 -14.73 8.31
CA ASP A 38 -14.97 -13.43 7.93
C ASP A 38 -14.16 -12.30 8.57
N PHE A 39 -13.88 -11.27 7.76
CA PHE A 39 -13.23 -10.07 8.28
C PHE A 39 -14.27 -9.16 8.92
N PRO A 40 -13.96 -8.52 10.08
CA PRO A 40 -14.85 -7.53 10.67
C PRO A 40 -15.23 -6.44 9.65
N GLU A 41 -16.49 -6.03 9.62
CA GLU A 41 -16.96 -5.02 8.64
C GLU A 41 -16.42 -3.63 8.95
N ASP A 42 -16.12 -3.34 10.21
CA ASP A 42 -15.53 -2.07 10.65
C ASP A 42 -14.02 -2.00 10.32
N GLY A 43 -13.50 -0.81 10.17
CA GLY A 43 -12.07 -0.56 9.92
C GLY A 43 -11.18 -0.82 11.14
N SER A 44 -11.55 -1.80 11.99
CA SER A 44 -10.89 -2.06 13.27
C SER A 44 -9.42 -2.45 13.12
N PRO A 45 -8.58 -2.23 14.14
CA PRO A 45 -7.18 -2.68 14.18
C PRO A 45 -7.02 -4.19 13.98
N VAL A 46 -8.05 -4.99 14.30
CA VAL A 46 -8.08 -6.43 14.08
C VAL A 46 -7.87 -6.78 12.60
N LYS A 47 -8.43 -5.99 11.66
CA LYS A 47 -8.22 -6.21 10.22
C LYS A 47 -6.75 -6.09 9.81
N ILE A 48 -6.02 -5.20 10.45
CA ILE A 48 -4.60 -5.01 10.15
C ILE A 48 -3.77 -6.18 10.70
N GLU A 49 -4.14 -6.69 11.87
CA GLU A 49 -3.54 -7.90 12.43
C GLU A 49 -3.80 -9.14 11.57
N MET A 50 -4.98 -9.21 10.95
CA MET A 50 -5.32 -10.28 10.02
C MET A 50 -4.52 -10.22 8.70
N ARG A 51 -3.91 -9.09 8.35
CA ARG A 51 -3.12 -8.97 7.12
C ARG A 51 -2.03 -10.04 7.02
N SER A 52 -1.24 -10.20 8.06
CA SER A 52 -0.18 -11.23 8.09
C SER A 52 -0.74 -12.65 7.90
N GLN A 53 -1.88 -12.95 8.51
CA GLN A 53 -2.54 -14.24 8.32
C GLN A 53 -3.04 -14.44 6.89
N VAL A 54 -3.59 -13.39 6.27
CA VAL A 54 -4.05 -13.47 4.88
C VAL A 54 -2.88 -13.66 3.92
N HIS A 55 -1.75 -12.99 4.15
CA HIS A 55 -0.54 -13.22 3.35
C HIS A 55 -0.04 -14.67 3.53
N GLU A 56 -0.11 -15.22 4.72
CA GLU A 56 0.21 -16.61 4.98
C GLU A 56 -0.73 -17.56 4.23
N TYR A 57 -2.05 -17.36 4.33
CA TYR A 57 -3.04 -18.15 3.57
C TYR A 57 -2.81 -18.06 2.05
N THR A 58 -2.52 -16.88 1.54
CA THR A 58 -2.21 -16.66 0.13
C THR A 58 -0.96 -17.44 -0.28
N SER A 59 0.10 -17.35 0.53
CA SER A 59 1.36 -18.07 0.30
C SER A 59 1.16 -19.59 0.30
N MET A 60 0.40 -20.11 1.26
CA MET A 60 0.07 -21.55 1.34
C MET A 60 -0.75 -22.04 0.13
N ARG A 61 -1.61 -21.18 -0.41
CA ARG A 61 -2.47 -21.52 -1.56
C ARG A 61 -1.73 -21.53 -2.88
N ILE A 62 -0.68 -20.73 -3.02
CA ILE A 62 0.11 -20.64 -4.25
C ILE A 62 1.02 -21.87 -4.37
N ALA A 63 0.57 -22.87 -5.12
CA ALA A 63 1.34 -24.06 -5.43
C ALA A 63 1.74 -24.14 -6.91
N THR A 64 1.03 -23.41 -7.78
CA THR A 64 1.21 -23.48 -9.22
C THR A 64 1.21 -22.10 -9.87
N GLU A 65 1.72 -22.04 -11.09
CA GLU A 65 1.63 -20.84 -11.93
C GLU A 65 0.17 -20.38 -12.16
N ASP A 66 -0.75 -21.33 -12.26
CA ASP A 66 -2.17 -21.02 -12.47
C ASP A 66 -2.83 -20.39 -11.24
N ASP A 67 -2.37 -20.71 -10.04
CA ASP A 67 -2.85 -20.06 -8.81
C ASP A 67 -2.47 -18.58 -8.81
N ILE A 68 -1.24 -18.27 -9.22
CA ILE A 68 -0.77 -16.90 -9.35
C ILE A 68 -1.54 -16.14 -10.44
N LYS A 69 -1.74 -16.78 -11.60
CA LYS A 69 -2.52 -16.18 -12.69
C LYS A 69 -3.93 -15.81 -12.24
N LYS A 70 -4.59 -16.70 -11.50
CA LYS A 70 -5.92 -16.47 -10.95
C LYS A 70 -5.93 -15.33 -9.93
N LEU A 71 -4.96 -15.33 -8.99
CA LEU A 71 -4.81 -14.26 -7.99
C LEU A 71 -4.66 -12.89 -8.66
N LEU A 72 -3.74 -12.77 -9.60
CA LEU A 72 -3.50 -11.54 -10.35
C LEU A 72 -4.73 -11.12 -11.16
N PHE A 73 -5.40 -12.08 -11.81
CA PHE A 73 -6.61 -11.80 -12.56
C PHE A 73 -7.72 -11.23 -11.69
N LEU A 74 -7.96 -11.79 -10.51
CA LEU A 74 -8.98 -11.32 -9.58
C LEU A 74 -8.67 -9.89 -9.09
N SER A 75 -7.44 -9.62 -8.68
CA SER A 75 -7.04 -8.28 -8.22
C SER A 75 -7.14 -7.23 -9.33
N ILE A 76 -6.71 -7.57 -10.54
CA ILE A 76 -6.79 -6.65 -11.68
C ILE A 76 -8.22 -6.44 -12.13
N SER A 77 -9.08 -7.45 -12.02
CA SER A 77 -10.50 -7.32 -12.35
C SER A 77 -11.23 -6.30 -11.48
N GLU A 78 -10.90 -6.21 -10.20
CA GLU A 78 -11.42 -5.18 -9.30
C GLU A 78 -10.95 -3.78 -9.72
N ASN A 79 -9.67 -3.63 -10.09
CA ASN A 79 -9.15 -2.37 -10.60
C ASN A 79 -9.86 -1.94 -11.89
N LEU A 80 -10.08 -2.87 -12.82
CA LEU A 80 -10.79 -2.59 -14.07
C LEU A 80 -12.26 -2.24 -13.81
N ALA A 81 -12.92 -2.90 -12.86
CA ALA A 81 -14.30 -2.61 -12.48
C ALA A 81 -14.46 -1.19 -11.92
N ASP A 82 -13.46 -0.67 -11.25
CA ASP A 82 -13.41 0.72 -10.75
C ASP A 82 -12.77 1.72 -11.74
N ASN A 83 -12.47 1.29 -12.98
CA ASN A 83 -11.80 2.09 -14.02
C ASN A 83 -10.44 2.67 -13.56
N ILE A 84 -9.66 1.87 -12.85
CA ILE A 84 -8.28 2.22 -12.48
C ILE A 84 -7.39 2.03 -13.71
N ILE A 85 -6.75 3.11 -14.16
CA ILE A 85 -5.82 3.09 -15.31
C ILE A 85 -4.36 2.92 -14.90
N GLN A 86 -4.04 3.14 -13.65
CA GLN A 86 -2.72 2.90 -13.08
C GLN A 86 -2.83 2.53 -11.61
N THR A 87 -2.06 1.54 -11.16
CA THR A 87 -1.96 1.17 -9.75
C THR A 87 -0.51 1.08 -9.30
N ASN A 88 -0.25 1.52 -8.08
CA ASN A 88 1.00 1.27 -7.36
C ASN A 88 0.78 0.07 -6.45
N ALA A 89 1.11 -1.12 -6.94
CA ALA A 89 0.82 -2.38 -6.28
C ALA A 89 1.98 -2.82 -5.37
N ALA A 90 1.71 -2.94 -4.07
CA ALA A 90 2.61 -3.60 -3.14
C ALA A 90 2.50 -5.12 -3.30
N ILE A 91 3.63 -5.80 -3.38
CA ILE A 91 3.73 -7.26 -3.47
C ILE A 91 4.54 -7.75 -2.29
N ASP A 92 3.90 -8.52 -1.42
CA ASP A 92 4.52 -8.95 -0.18
C ASP A 92 5.68 -9.91 -0.40
N SER A 93 6.76 -9.72 0.36
CA SER A 93 7.95 -10.58 0.30
C SER A 93 7.66 -12.03 0.66
N LYS A 94 6.65 -12.30 1.50
CA LYS A 94 6.23 -13.65 1.89
C LYS A 94 5.76 -14.48 0.70
N LEU A 95 5.20 -13.85 -0.34
CA LEU A 95 4.80 -14.54 -1.57
C LEU A 95 5.99 -15.15 -2.32
N PHE A 96 7.18 -14.65 -2.09
CA PHE A 96 8.39 -15.08 -2.78
C PHE A 96 9.24 -16.03 -1.96
N GLN A 97 9.17 -15.97 -0.62
CA GLN A 97 9.99 -16.79 0.27
C GLN A 97 9.70 -18.29 0.11
N ASN A 98 8.46 -18.66 -0.22
CA ASN A 98 8.02 -20.04 -0.38
C ASN A 98 8.14 -20.57 -1.83
N CYS A 99 8.59 -19.72 -2.77
CA CYS A 99 8.77 -20.14 -4.16
C CYS A 99 10.18 -20.70 -4.35
N GLU A 100 10.36 -22.03 -4.42
CA GLU A 100 11.65 -22.68 -4.74
C GLU A 100 12.27 -22.18 -6.05
N LYS A 101 11.45 -21.64 -6.95
CA LYS A 101 11.83 -21.07 -8.23
C LYS A 101 11.53 -19.56 -8.33
N ASN A 102 12.08 -18.79 -7.41
CA ASN A 102 11.86 -17.34 -7.34
C ASN A 102 12.02 -16.61 -8.69
N CYS A 103 13.01 -17.00 -9.52
CA CYS A 103 13.24 -16.36 -10.82
C CYS A 103 12.11 -16.63 -11.82
N GLU A 104 11.54 -17.82 -11.86
CA GLU A 104 10.43 -18.17 -12.77
C GLU A 104 9.15 -17.44 -12.35
N PHE A 105 8.89 -17.37 -11.04
CA PHE A 105 7.77 -16.61 -10.49
C PHE A 105 7.83 -15.14 -10.90
N PHE A 106 9.02 -14.54 -10.85
CA PHE A 106 9.22 -13.15 -11.27
C PHE A 106 8.97 -12.92 -12.75
N GLN A 107 9.51 -13.78 -13.60
CA GLN A 107 9.31 -13.66 -15.03
C GLN A 107 7.83 -13.79 -15.37
N LEU A 108 7.13 -14.69 -14.67
CA LEU A 108 5.70 -14.84 -14.82
C LEU A 108 4.95 -13.59 -14.37
N LEU A 109 5.24 -13.08 -13.17
CA LEU A 109 4.61 -11.90 -12.61
C LEU A 109 4.84 -10.69 -13.52
N LYS A 110 6.07 -10.46 -13.96
CA LYS A 110 6.45 -9.42 -14.92
C LYS A 110 5.67 -9.54 -16.23
N THR A 111 5.64 -10.73 -16.82
CA THR A 111 4.92 -11.00 -18.08
C THR A 111 3.42 -10.75 -17.92
N LYS A 112 2.82 -11.13 -16.79
CA LYS A 112 1.39 -10.93 -16.55
C LYS A 112 1.06 -9.47 -16.26
N ILE A 113 1.83 -8.79 -15.43
CA ILE A 113 1.67 -7.35 -15.19
C ILE A 113 1.78 -6.60 -16.52
N GLN A 114 2.76 -6.90 -17.36
CA GLN A 114 2.91 -6.31 -18.68
C GLN A 114 1.74 -6.60 -19.61
N LYS A 115 1.23 -7.84 -19.63
CA LYS A 115 0.07 -8.22 -20.44
C LYS A 115 -1.20 -7.45 -20.02
N TYR A 116 -1.41 -7.25 -18.74
CA TYR A 116 -2.54 -6.47 -18.23
C TYR A 116 -2.31 -4.96 -18.33
N SER A 117 -1.06 -4.50 -18.47
CA SER A 117 -0.70 -3.09 -18.61
C SER A 117 -1.20 -2.43 -19.91
N SER A 118 -1.67 -3.20 -20.88
CA SER A 118 -2.41 -2.66 -22.03
C SER A 118 -3.70 -1.95 -21.64
N ARG A 119 -4.25 -2.24 -20.45
CA ARG A 119 -5.48 -1.62 -19.90
C ARG A 119 -5.24 -0.86 -18.61
N THR A 120 -4.31 -1.34 -17.78
CA THR A 120 -3.99 -0.73 -16.49
C THR A 120 -2.50 -0.83 -16.26
N LYS A 121 -1.78 0.31 -16.20
CA LYS A 121 -0.38 0.31 -15.82
C LYS A 121 -0.25 -0.10 -14.36
N SER A 122 0.71 -0.95 -14.06
CA SER A 122 1.01 -1.35 -12.68
C SER A 122 2.47 -1.13 -12.38
N ASP A 123 2.76 -0.23 -11.42
CA ASP A 123 4.07 -0.08 -10.81
C ASP A 123 4.12 -0.96 -9.58
N ALA A 124 5.03 -1.93 -9.56
CA ALA A 124 5.19 -2.84 -8.45
C ALA A 124 6.16 -2.28 -7.39
N PHE A 125 5.83 -2.51 -6.12
CA PHE A 125 6.66 -2.17 -4.96
C PHE A 125 6.88 -3.43 -4.12
N PHE A 126 8.13 -3.71 -3.80
CA PHE A 126 8.49 -4.84 -2.95
C PHE A 126 8.15 -4.52 -1.50
N ALA A 127 7.20 -5.26 -0.92
CA ALA A 127 6.69 -4.96 0.41
C ALA A 127 7.38 -5.81 1.48
N LEU A 128 7.80 -5.15 2.55
CA LEU A 128 8.50 -5.72 3.70
C LEU A 128 7.70 -5.47 4.98
N ASP A 129 7.29 -6.57 5.63
CA ASP A 129 6.52 -6.56 6.87
C ASP A 129 7.46 -6.40 8.08
N ALA A 130 7.40 -5.25 8.75
CA ALA A 130 8.17 -4.96 9.96
C ALA A 130 7.76 -5.84 11.16
N ASP A 131 6.59 -6.48 11.09
CA ASP A 131 6.08 -7.38 12.14
C ASP A 131 6.54 -8.83 11.94
N SER A 132 7.27 -9.12 10.86
CA SER A 132 7.83 -10.45 10.64
C SER A 132 8.79 -10.82 11.77
N ALA A 133 8.55 -11.97 12.39
CA ALA A 133 9.36 -12.44 13.54
C ALA A 133 10.84 -12.62 13.17
N ASP A 134 11.10 -12.91 11.89
CA ASP A 134 12.42 -13.15 11.33
C ASP A 134 12.93 -12.00 10.43
N PHE A 135 12.40 -10.78 10.64
CA PHE A 135 12.69 -9.64 9.77
C PHE A 135 14.20 -9.44 9.55
N LYS A 136 15.00 -9.47 10.60
CA LYS A 136 16.45 -9.23 10.50
C LYS A 136 17.22 -10.41 9.89
N GLU A 137 16.81 -11.62 10.22
CA GLU A 137 17.55 -12.84 9.83
C GLU A 137 17.22 -13.29 8.42
N ASN A 138 15.94 -13.35 8.05
CA ASN A 138 15.49 -13.89 6.79
C ASN A 138 14.96 -12.83 5.83
N THR A 139 14.01 -12.00 6.27
CA THR A 139 13.33 -11.05 5.37
C THR A 139 14.30 -10.00 4.80
N LEU A 140 15.19 -9.46 5.62
CA LEU A 140 16.18 -8.47 5.20
C LEU A 140 17.24 -9.07 4.28
N GLN A 141 17.76 -10.26 4.60
CA GLN A 141 18.75 -10.97 3.78
C GLN A 141 18.15 -11.36 2.43
N PHE A 142 16.92 -11.87 2.44
CA PHE A 142 16.16 -12.13 1.23
C PHE A 142 16.00 -10.87 0.38
N ALA A 143 15.58 -9.75 0.98
CA ALA A 143 15.42 -8.48 0.27
C ALA A 143 16.73 -7.99 -0.36
N LYS A 144 17.86 -8.10 0.34
CA LYS A 144 19.19 -7.74 -0.20
C LYS A 144 19.55 -8.59 -1.41
N SER A 145 19.46 -9.91 -1.29
CA SER A 145 19.75 -10.85 -2.38
C SER A 145 18.83 -10.60 -3.58
N PHE A 146 17.56 -10.42 -3.30
CA PHE A 146 16.53 -10.24 -4.27
C PHE A 146 16.66 -8.94 -5.08
N LEU A 147 16.84 -7.81 -4.40
CA LEU A 147 16.97 -6.50 -5.05
C LEU A 147 18.32 -6.31 -5.75
N SER A 148 19.31 -7.19 -5.50
CA SER A 148 20.54 -7.22 -6.28
C SER A 148 20.40 -7.90 -7.65
N ASN A 149 19.31 -8.65 -7.88
CA ASN A 149 19.03 -9.31 -9.16
C ASN A 149 18.48 -8.30 -10.17
N GLU A 150 19.02 -8.29 -11.39
CA GLU A 150 18.60 -7.37 -12.46
C GLU A 150 17.12 -7.50 -12.83
N ASN A 151 16.56 -8.71 -12.85
CA ASN A 151 15.14 -8.93 -13.12
C ASN A 151 14.24 -8.25 -12.09
N SER A 152 14.66 -8.24 -10.81
CA SER A 152 13.93 -7.57 -9.73
C SER A 152 13.94 -6.05 -9.88
N LYS A 153 15.09 -5.48 -10.28
CA LYS A 153 15.23 -4.03 -10.54
C LYS A 153 14.32 -3.54 -11.67
N GLU A 154 14.14 -4.36 -12.70
CA GLU A 154 13.23 -4.02 -13.79
C GLU A 154 11.76 -4.06 -13.38
N LEU A 155 11.39 -5.00 -12.49
CA LEU A 155 10.01 -5.18 -12.05
C LEU A 155 9.60 -4.13 -11.01
N PHE A 156 10.44 -3.92 -9.98
CA PHE A 156 10.08 -3.07 -8.86
C PHE A 156 10.52 -1.61 -9.06
N LYS A 157 9.61 -0.69 -8.74
CA LYS A 157 9.85 0.76 -8.74
C LYS A 157 10.24 1.28 -7.35
N GLY A 158 10.22 0.43 -6.33
CA GLY A 158 10.59 0.79 -4.98
C GLY A 158 10.34 -0.29 -3.95
N ILE A 159 10.61 0.07 -2.71
CA ILE A 159 10.37 -0.76 -1.52
C ILE A 159 9.30 -0.10 -0.67
N TYR A 160 8.41 -0.91 -0.13
CA TYR A 160 7.36 -0.49 0.78
C TYR A 160 7.53 -1.16 2.14
N PHE A 161 7.70 -0.38 3.19
CA PHE A 161 7.78 -0.86 4.57
C PHE A 161 6.44 -0.65 5.28
N TYR A 162 5.95 -1.67 5.97
CA TYR A 162 4.70 -1.62 6.71
C TYR A 162 4.77 -2.48 7.98
N GLY A 163 3.77 -2.34 8.86
CA GLY A 163 3.64 -3.08 10.12
C GLY A 163 3.64 -2.18 11.34
N LYS A 164 3.30 -2.74 12.51
CA LYS A 164 3.23 -2.04 13.80
C LYS A 164 4.62 -1.62 14.29
N ASN A 165 5.62 -2.44 13.95
CA ASN A 165 7.00 -2.33 14.46
C ASN A 165 7.91 -1.46 13.57
N ILE A 166 7.34 -0.61 12.70
CA ILE A 166 8.12 0.30 11.85
C ILE A 166 9.13 1.13 12.66
N LEU A 167 8.73 1.61 13.84
CA LEU A 167 9.61 2.41 14.69
C LEU A 167 10.79 1.60 15.23
N SER A 168 10.61 0.33 15.55
CA SER A 168 11.70 -0.51 16.02
C SER A 168 12.77 -0.76 14.95
N LEU A 169 12.41 -0.71 13.68
CA LEU A 169 13.36 -0.81 12.58
C LEU A 169 14.32 0.37 12.51
N THR A 170 13.94 1.53 13.06
CA THR A 170 14.82 2.71 13.12
C THR A 170 15.91 2.60 14.21
N GLU A 171 15.84 1.55 15.04
CA GLU A 171 16.79 1.35 16.14
C GLU A 171 17.89 0.36 15.72
N ASN A 172 19.14 0.85 15.64
CA ASN A 172 20.34 0.04 15.45
C ASN A 172 20.34 -0.95 14.27
N SER A 173 19.72 -0.61 13.17
CA SER A 173 19.69 -1.46 11.97
C SER A 173 20.60 -0.90 10.85
N ALA A 174 21.91 -1.04 11.02
CA ALA A 174 22.89 -0.65 10.00
C ALA A 174 22.65 -1.35 8.66
N GLU A 175 22.32 -2.64 8.70
CA GLU A 175 22.02 -3.43 7.50
C GLU A 175 20.78 -2.95 6.74
N LEU A 176 19.72 -2.55 7.45
CA LEU A 176 18.52 -1.98 6.82
C LEU A 176 18.84 -0.62 6.20
N LYS A 177 19.65 0.20 6.88
CA LYS A 177 20.09 1.49 6.34
C LYS A 177 20.91 1.31 5.05
N GLU A 178 21.78 0.31 5.00
CA GLU A 178 22.52 -0.07 3.80
C GLU A 178 21.57 -0.50 2.66
N LEU A 179 20.56 -1.33 2.94
CA LEU A 179 19.55 -1.73 1.96
C LEU A 179 18.82 -0.50 1.38
N ILE A 180 18.37 0.41 2.24
CA ILE A 180 17.67 1.64 1.83
C ILE A 180 18.56 2.50 0.94
N GLN A 181 19.81 2.71 1.34
CA GLN A 181 20.77 3.48 0.55
C GLN A 181 21.05 2.83 -0.81
N THR A 182 21.22 1.51 -0.83
CA THR A 182 21.41 0.75 -2.08
C THR A 182 20.20 0.85 -2.98
N ALA A 183 18.99 0.72 -2.43
CA ALA A 183 17.74 0.90 -3.18
C ALA A 183 17.67 2.30 -3.82
N LYS A 184 17.97 3.34 -3.06
CA LYS A 184 17.97 4.73 -3.57
C LYS A 184 19.01 4.96 -4.67
N LYS A 185 20.23 4.43 -4.51
CA LYS A 185 21.27 4.49 -5.54
C LYS A 185 20.83 3.82 -6.85
N ASN A 186 19.98 2.80 -6.75
CA ASN A 186 19.38 2.12 -7.90
C ASN A 186 18.09 2.80 -8.41
N GLY A 187 17.75 3.99 -7.92
CA GLY A 187 16.57 4.74 -8.35
C GLY A 187 15.23 4.20 -7.81
N LEU A 188 15.27 3.29 -6.84
CA LEU A 188 14.07 2.74 -6.21
C LEU A 188 13.50 3.72 -5.18
N LYS A 189 12.18 3.92 -5.21
CA LYS A 189 11.46 4.76 -4.25
C LYS A 189 11.26 4.03 -2.92
N ILE A 190 11.41 4.76 -1.82
CA ILE A 190 11.08 4.27 -0.48
C ILE A 190 9.69 4.75 -0.09
N ARG A 191 8.84 3.81 0.31
CA ARG A 191 7.48 4.04 0.80
C ARG A 191 7.35 3.48 2.20
N VAL A 192 6.72 4.22 3.11
CA VAL A 192 6.56 3.78 4.52
C VAL A 192 5.13 4.00 4.98
N ASN A 193 4.56 2.96 5.60
CA ASN A 193 3.26 3.05 6.27
C ASN A 193 3.46 3.57 7.69
N LEU A 194 2.74 4.62 8.05
CA LEU A 194 2.83 5.31 9.34
C LEU A 194 1.60 5.11 10.23
N SER A 195 0.78 4.10 9.97
CA SER A 195 -0.41 3.81 10.79
C SER A 195 -0.08 3.56 12.28
N SER A 196 1.15 3.16 12.61
CA SER A 196 1.64 2.97 13.97
C SER A 196 2.26 4.22 14.62
N CYS A 197 2.53 5.28 13.85
CA CYS A 197 3.16 6.50 14.34
C CYS A 197 2.10 7.46 14.89
N GLY A 198 2.30 7.96 16.12
CA GLY A 198 1.33 8.83 16.77
C GLY A 198 1.92 10.12 17.33
N SER A 199 3.24 10.24 17.41
CA SER A 199 3.91 11.45 17.93
C SER A 199 4.78 12.10 16.86
N ALA A 200 5.05 13.40 17.02
CA ALA A 200 5.97 14.11 16.14
C ALA A 200 7.36 13.47 16.11
N ASN A 201 7.84 13.00 17.25
CA ASN A 201 9.13 12.34 17.35
C ASN A 201 9.17 11.02 16.55
N ASP A 202 8.08 10.24 16.52
CA ASP A 202 7.98 9.04 15.70
C ASP A 202 8.17 9.40 14.21
N PHE A 203 7.52 10.48 13.75
CA PHE A 203 7.66 10.95 12.38
C PHE A 203 9.09 11.37 12.05
N PHE A 204 9.73 12.17 12.90
CA PHE A 204 11.12 12.59 12.68
C PHE A 204 12.06 11.40 12.58
N ARG A 205 11.93 10.40 13.46
CA ARG A 205 12.73 9.18 13.42
C ARG A 205 12.56 8.43 12.09
N VAL A 206 11.31 8.27 11.62
CA VAL A 206 11.05 7.58 10.36
C VAL A 206 11.57 8.39 9.18
N LEU A 207 11.36 9.70 9.15
CA LEU A 207 11.82 10.57 8.07
C LEU A 207 13.34 10.58 7.96
N ASP A 208 14.05 10.66 9.09
CA ASP A 208 15.51 10.64 9.14
C ASP A 208 16.10 9.28 8.73
N PHE A 209 15.48 8.20 9.19
CA PHE A 209 16.00 6.85 8.95
C PHE A 209 15.72 6.36 7.53
N PHE A 210 14.47 6.44 7.07
CA PHE A 210 14.05 5.90 5.77
C PHE A 210 14.21 6.88 4.62
N GLU A 211 14.20 8.20 4.91
CA GLU A 211 14.17 9.27 3.91
C GLU A 211 13.16 8.95 2.79
N PRO A 212 11.88 8.74 3.11
CA PRO A 212 10.90 8.23 2.17
C PRO A 212 10.48 9.28 1.14
N GLN A 213 10.07 8.85 -0.04
CA GLN A 213 9.43 9.70 -1.03
C GLN A 213 7.91 9.68 -0.89
N VAL A 214 7.35 8.61 -0.28
CA VAL A 214 5.90 8.47 -0.09
C VAL A 214 5.60 7.94 1.30
N LEU A 215 4.69 8.59 1.98
CA LEU A 215 4.12 8.14 3.26
C LEU A 215 2.69 7.65 3.06
N ILE A 216 2.36 6.52 3.66
CA ILE A 216 1.03 5.93 3.61
C ILE A 216 0.46 5.98 5.02
N ASN A 217 -0.80 6.42 5.16
CA ASN A 217 -1.49 6.58 6.44
C ASN A 217 -0.73 7.49 7.43
N ALA A 218 -0.29 8.64 6.94
CA ALA A 218 0.47 9.62 7.71
C ALA A 218 -0.45 10.68 8.37
N GLU A 219 -1.74 10.40 8.56
CA GLU A 219 -2.74 11.39 8.97
C GLU A 219 -2.41 12.10 10.29
N SER A 220 -1.72 11.43 11.23
CA SER A 220 -1.26 12.05 12.48
C SER A 220 -0.28 13.21 12.26
N ALA A 221 0.44 13.23 11.14
CA ALA A 221 1.34 14.32 10.77
C ALA A 221 0.61 15.66 10.59
N ALA A 222 -0.67 15.62 10.21
CA ALA A 222 -1.49 16.82 10.03
C ALA A 222 -1.66 17.66 11.31
N ASN A 223 -1.39 17.07 12.48
CA ASN A 223 -1.47 17.77 13.77
C ASN A 223 -0.22 18.61 14.09
N SER A 224 0.83 18.57 13.27
CA SER A 224 2.09 19.27 13.50
C SER A 224 2.49 20.12 12.30
N GLY A 225 2.45 21.43 12.46
CA GLY A 225 2.91 22.38 11.44
C GLY A 225 4.38 22.18 11.04
N GLU A 226 5.23 21.74 11.98
CA GLU A 226 6.64 21.47 11.73
C GLU A 226 6.81 20.24 10.80
N ILE A 227 6.03 19.17 11.05
CA ILE A 227 6.07 17.99 10.17
C ILE A 227 5.52 18.35 8.79
N LEU A 228 4.39 19.07 8.70
CA LEU A 228 3.84 19.53 7.43
C LEU A 228 4.87 20.34 6.63
N ALA A 229 5.58 21.28 7.28
CA ALA A 229 6.64 22.06 6.64
C ALA A 229 7.79 21.17 6.13
N LEU A 230 8.17 20.14 6.90
CA LEU A 230 9.22 19.19 6.53
C LEU A 230 8.78 18.32 5.34
N LEU A 231 7.56 17.79 5.33
CA LEU A 231 7.01 17.02 4.21
C LEU A 231 7.01 17.84 2.92
N LYS A 232 6.52 19.09 3.00
CA LYS A 232 6.54 20.02 1.85
C LYS A 232 7.94 20.32 1.37
N LYS A 233 8.85 20.68 2.28
CA LYS A 233 10.26 21.02 1.94
C LYS A 233 10.95 19.88 1.20
N ASN A 234 10.69 18.64 1.58
CA ASN A 234 11.31 17.46 1.01
C ASN A 234 10.49 16.84 -0.14
N SER A 235 9.40 17.49 -0.56
CA SER A 235 8.50 17.00 -1.61
C SER A 235 7.99 15.56 -1.35
N ILE A 236 7.71 15.24 -0.08
CA ILE A 236 7.22 13.92 0.32
C ILE A 236 5.72 13.87 0.06
N GLN A 237 5.31 12.88 -0.72
CA GLN A 237 3.90 12.61 -1.05
C GLN A 237 3.21 11.83 0.07
N THR A 238 1.90 12.02 0.23
CA THR A 238 1.08 11.25 1.17
C THR A 238 0.00 10.46 0.45
N VAL A 239 -0.34 9.28 0.97
CA VAL A 239 -1.43 8.45 0.48
C VAL A 239 -2.39 8.15 1.62
N ILE A 240 -3.66 8.51 1.44
CA ILE A 240 -4.75 8.21 2.35
C ILE A 240 -5.42 6.91 1.93
N THR A 241 -5.59 6.00 2.88
CA THR A 241 -6.23 4.70 2.63
C THR A 241 -7.38 4.45 3.61
N PRO A 242 -8.20 3.39 3.42
CA PRO A 242 -9.25 3.03 4.39
C PRO A 242 -8.71 2.62 5.76
N GLU A 243 -7.44 2.20 5.83
CA GLU A 243 -6.81 1.76 7.07
C GLU A 243 -6.87 2.86 8.14
N THR A 244 -7.30 2.51 9.35
CA THR A 244 -7.24 3.41 10.50
C THR A 244 -5.90 3.27 11.22
N GLN A 245 -5.44 4.34 11.85
CA GLN A 245 -4.21 4.30 12.63
C GLN A 245 -4.40 3.45 13.90
N PHE A 246 -3.39 2.65 14.25
CA PHE A 246 -3.43 1.76 15.42
C PHE A 246 -3.70 2.49 16.74
N LYS A 247 -3.22 3.72 16.89
CA LYS A 247 -3.38 4.52 18.10
C LYS A 247 -4.71 5.27 18.16
N ASP A 248 -5.30 5.58 17.01
CA ASP A 248 -6.55 6.32 16.90
C ASP A 248 -7.71 5.36 16.59
N LYS A 249 -8.10 4.55 17.57
CA LYS A 249 -9.19 3.56 17.46
C LYS A 249 -10.55 4.13 17.03
N LYS A 250 -10.67 5.45 16.86
CA LYS A 250 -11.93 6.15 16.54
C LYS A 250 -11.80 7.13 15.38
N MET A 251 -10.74 7.04 14.57
CA MET A 251 -10.66 7.93 13.41
C MET A 251 -11.72 7.54 12.39
N ASP A 252 -12.78 8.35 12.37
CA ASP A 252 -13.81 8.23 11.35
C ASP A 252 -13.37 8.90 10.01
N PHE A 253 -14.17 8.74 9.00
CA PHE A 253 -13.92 9.33 7.69
C PHE A 253 -13.90 10.88 7.72
N SER A 254 -14.65 11.50 8.62
CA SER A 254 -14.66 12.96 8.77
C SER A 254 -13.30 13.47 9.26
N GLU A 255 -12.71 12.78 10.23
CA GLU A 255 -11.37 13.13 10.72
C GLU A 255 -10.28 12.90 9.66
N LYS A 256 -10.35 11.79 8.92
CA LYS A 256 -9.46 11.55 7.76
C LYS A 256 -9.57 12.66 6.71
N ALA A 257 -10.79 13.07 6.39
CA ALA A 257 -11.04 14.13 5.44
C ALA A 257 -10.44 15.47 5.91
N LYS A 258 -10.56 15.82 7.22
CA LYS A 258 -9.94 17.02 7.80
C LYS A 258 -8.41 16.97 7.64
N ARG A 259 -7.80 15.85 7.99
CA ARG A 259 -6.34 15.67 7.91
C ARG A 259 -5.84 15.69 6.47
N MET A 260 -6.58 15.07 5.54
CA MET A 260 -6.30 15.18 4.12
C MET A 260 -6.38 16.64 3.64
N ARG A 261 -7.40 17.41 4.10
CA ARG A 261 -7.52 18.84 3.81
C ARG A 261 -6.29 19.61 4.30
N SER A 262 -5.82 19.34 5.52
CA SER A 262 -4.63 19.99 6.06
C SER A 262 -3.36 19.71 5.25
N PHE A 263 -3.19 18.51 4.72
CA PHE A 263 -2.07 18.22 3.80
C PHE A 263 -2.15 19.05 2.51
N LEU A 264 -3.33 19.09 1.89
CA LEU A 264 -3.54 19.85 0.65
C LEU A 264 -3.35 21.35 0.86
N GLU A 265 -3.86 21.92 1.96
CA GLU A 265 -3.66 23.32 2.33
C GLU A 265 -2.19 23.66 2.63
N ALA A 266 -1.44 22.72 3.19
CA ALA A 266 0.01 22.84 3.34
C ALA A 266 0.76 22.74 2.02
N GLY A 267 0.10 22.38 0.91
CA GLY A 267 0.69 22.19 -0.41
C GLY A 267 1.46 20.87 -0.53
N ILE A 268 1.04 19.84 0.20
CA ILE A 268 1.58 18.49 0.12
C ILE A 268 0.75 17.69 -0.88
N GLU A 269 1.41 17.05 -1.84
CA GLU A 269 0.75 16.15 -2.79
C GLU A 269 0.14 14.96 -2.05
N THR A 270 -1.19 14.84 -2.12
CA THR A 270 -1.95 13.84 -1.37
C THR A 270 -2.87 13.07 -2.30
N PHE A 271 -2.81 11.75 -2.20
CA PHE A 271 -3.48 10.82 -3.09
C PHE A 271 -4.34 9.81 -2.31
N LEU A 272 -5.14 9.01 -3.04
CA LEU A 272 -5.92 7.92 -2.48
C LEU A 272 -5.33 6.56 -2.86
N GLY A 273 -5.44 5.60 -1.95
CA GLY A 273 -5.07 4.20 -2.16
C GLY A 273 -6.09 3.26 -1.53
N THR A 274 -6.36 2.12 -2.17
CA THR A 274 -7.25 1.10 -1.60
C THR A 274 -6.58 0.31 -0.50
N GLN A 275 -5.27 0.22 -0.51
CA GLN A 275 -4.43 -0.61 0.35
C GLN A 275 -4.77 -2.10 0.28
N SER A 276 -5.97 -2.50 0.65
CA SER A 276 -6.46 -3.86 0.58
C SER A 276 -7.98 -3.86 0.37
N ILE A 277 -8.42 -4.19 -0.82
CA ILE A 277 -9.86 -4.35 -1.11
C ILE A 277 -10.42 -5.52 -0.29
N LEU A 278 -9.62 -6.58 -0.12
CA LEU A 278 -10.02 -7.74 0.67
C LEU A 278 -10.37 -7.38 2.11
N LEU A 279 -9.52 -6.60 2.78
CA LEU A 279 -9.70 -6.26 4.20
C LEU A 279 -10.71 -5.13 4.42
N PHE A 280 -10.72 -4.12 3.55
CA PHE A 280 -11.51 -2.89 3.76
C PHE A 280 -12.77 -2.83 2.92
N ASN A 281 -12.91 -3.69 1.92
CA ASN A 281 -14.04 -3.76 0.99
C ASN A 281 -14.35 -2.42 0.30
N LYS A 282 -13.31 -1.60 0.03
CA LYS A 282 -13.47 -0.26 -0.55
C LYS A 282 -12.64 -0.09 -1.81
N SER A 283 -13.28 0.43 -2.87
CA SER A 283 -12.61 0.90 -4.08
C SER A 283 -12.24 2.39 -3.98
N ILE A 284 -11.44 2.90 -4.90
CA ILE A 284 -11.11 4.33 -4.97
C ILE A 284 -12.37 5.18 -5.16
N SER A 285 -13.32 4.73 -5.98
CA SER A 285 -14.61 5.45 -6.17
C SER A 285 -15.43 5.53 -4.89
N GLN A 286 -15.43 4.47 -4.07
CA GLN A 286 -16.10 4.46 -2.78
C GLN A 286 -15.42 5.43 -1.80
N LEU A 287 -14.09 5.41 -1.71
CA LEU A 287 -13.32 6.34 -0.87
C LEU A 287 -13.58 7.80 -1.26
N ALA A 288 -13.53 8.11 -2.56
CA ALA A 288 -13.79 9.46 -3.06
C ALA A 288 -15.21 9.93 -2.72
N SER A 289 -16.21 9.05 -2.88
CA SER A 289 -17.59 9.35 -2.51
C SER A 289 -17.76 9.61 -1.01
N GLU A 290 -17.14 8.80 -0.16
CA GLU A 290 -17.18 8.98 1.29
C GLU A 290 -16.51 10.28 1.72
N LEU A 291 -15.34 10.63 1.17
CA LEU A 291 -14.66 11.88 1.46
C LEU A 291 -15.50 13.11 1.05
N CYS A 292 -16.14 13.08 -0.12
CA CYS A 292 -17.06 14.13 -0.52
C CYS A 292 -18.28 14.24 0.41
N ASN A 293 -18.82 13.12 0.86
CA ASN A 293 -20.01 13.10 1.73
C ASN A 293 -19.72 13.62 3.16
N THR A 294 -18.44 13.82 3.54
CA THR A 294 -18.07 14.56 4.75
C THR A 294 -18.38 16.07 4.65
N GLY A 295 -18.61 16.58 3.44
CA GLY A 295 -18.78 18.01 3.17
C GLY A 295 -17.50 18.82 3.12
N LEU A 296 -16.33 18.20 3.34
CA LEU A 296 -15.03 18.86 3.31
C LEU A 296 -14.44 18.96 1.91
N PHE A 297 -14.91 18.15 0.97
CA PHE A 297 -14.47 18.14 -0.43
C PHE A 297 -15.67 18.30 -1.36
N THR A 298 -15.54 19.18 -2.34
CA THR A 298 -16.48 19.19 -3.46
C THR A 298 -16.19 18.05 -4.42
N LYS A 299 -17.15 17.72 -5.28
CA LYS A 299 -16.95 16.73 -6.33
C LYS A 299 -15.84 17.14 -7.29
N GLU A 300 -15.77 18.43 -7.64
CA GLU A 300 -14.78 19.01 -8.55
C GLU A 300 -13.37 18.91 -7.98
N GLU A 301 -13.19 19.24 -6.69
CA GLU A 301 -11.90 19.06 -6.00
C GLU A 301 -11.47 17.60 -6.00
N MET A 302 -12.39 16.68 -5.67
CA MET A 302 -12.08 15.24 -5.66
C MET A 302 -11.73 14.73 -7.06
N LEU A 303 -12.42 15.19 -8.09
CA LEU A 303 -12.09 14.89 -9.48
C LEU A 303 -10.71 15.39 -9.87
N SER A 304 -10.32 16.57 -9.38
CA SER A 304 -8.97 17.10 -9.58
C SER A 304 -7.91 16.22 -8.90
N ILE A 305 -8.14 15.82 -7.65
CA ILE A 305 -7.24 14.90 -6.91
C ILE A 305 -7.09 13.58 -7.65
N LEU A 306 -8.17 12.99 -8.15
CA LEU A 306 -8.15 11.72 -8.87
C LEU A 306 -7.52 11.80 -10.28
N LYS A 307 -7.52 12.97 -10.91
CA LYS A 307 -6.97 13.20 -12.26
C LYS A 307 -5.51 13.65 -12.26
N ASN A 308 -5.10 14.43 -11.25
CA ASN A 308 -3.72 14.97 -11.12
C ASN A 308 -2.69 13.89 -10.79
N CYS A 309 -3.02 12.74 -11.16
CA CYS A 309 -2.27 11.55 -10.90
C CYS A 309 -1.62 11.04 -12.20
#